data_83dce932ed91931ceeb335074a49329c
#
_entry.id   83dce932ed91931ceeb335074a49329c
#
_cell.length_a   1.000
_cell.length_b   1.000
_cell.length_c   1.000
_cell.angle_alpha   90.00
_cell.angle_beta   90.00
_cell.angle_gamma   90.00
#
_symmetry.space_group_name_H-M   'P 1'
#
loop_
_entity.id
_entity.type
_entity.pdbx_description
1 polymer ?
#
loop_
_entity_poly.entity_id
_entity_poly.type
_entity_poly.pdbx_seq_one_letter_code
_entity_poly.pdbx_strand_id
1 'polypeptide(L)'
;MMKNRKNAVKTDERTLKNTGTAAVITLAVIWVALIVIGIVKTVKYGAGSITEEMIIFLGSIVLFLILKHKGDDVDLPESFTGKPLPDSLSREDKIARLKAYAVDSLINGAFLATLNITLNRINPEFYYTFIPFSGVILSVVLNFVIDTLVLFAVFMLVNYLWGEHNVKKYNKMMEEND
;
A
#
# COMPACT_ATOMS: atom_id res chain seq x y z
N MET A 1 -32.46 -33.66 9.96
CA MET A 1 -32.28 -32.25 10.44
C MET A 1 -30.86 -31.67 10.29
N MET A 2 -29.82 -32.45 9.99
CA MET A 2 -28.42 -31.99 9.82
C MET A 2 -28.11 -31.30 8.47
N LYS A 3 -28.87 -31.57 7.40
CA LYS A 3 -28.61 -31.05 6.04
C LYS A 3 -28.84 -29.52 5.93
N ASN A 4 -29.77 -28.99 6.73
CA ASN A 4 -30.06 -27.54 6.73
C ASN A 4 -29.00 -26.67 7.43
N ARG A 5 -28.28 -27.20 8.42
CA ARG A 5 -27.21 -26.45 9.11
C ARG A 5 -26.00 -26.18 8.22
N LYS A 6 -25.58 -27.20 7.42
CA LYS A 6 -24.44 -27.03 6.49
C LYS A 6 -24.74 -26.02 5.38
N ASN A 7 -25.98 -25.91 4.93
CA ASN A 7 -26.35 -24.93 3.91
C ASN A 7 -26.47 -23.52 4.48
N ALA A 8 -26.92 -23.36 5.71
CA ALA A 8 -26.98 -22.06 6.39
C ALA A 8 -25.57 -21.48 6.65
N VAL A 9 -24.64 -22.33 7.13
CA VAL A 9 -23.23 -21.92 7.35
C VAL A 9 -22.59 -21.52 6.02
N LYS A 10 -22.81 -22.28 4.95
CA LYS A 10 -22.21 -21.97 3.64
C LYS A 10 -22.77 -20.70 2.99
N THR A 11 -24.04 -20.38 3.25
CA THR A 11 -24.66 -19.13 2.79
C THR A 11 -24.11 -17.94 3.56
N ASP A 12 -23.85 -18.10 4.86
CA ASP A 12 -23.32 -17.08 5.74
C ASP A 12 -21.85 -16.71 5.36
N GLU A 13 -21.00 -17.70 5.11
CA GLU A 13 -19.61 -17.48 4.65
C GLU A 13 -19.55 -16.74 3.30
N ARG A 14 -20.42 -17.08 2.35
CA ARG A 14 -20.50 -16.37 1.06
C ARG A 14 -20.97 -14.92 1.23
N THR A 15 -21.93 -14.71 2.09
CA THR A 15 -22.47 -13.38 2.39
C THR A 15 -21.38 -12.52 3.06
N LEU A 16 -20.67 -13.05 4.05
CA LEU A 16 -19.55 -12.39 4.70
C LEU A 16 -18.43 -12.05 3.72
N LYS A 17 -18.04 -12.99 2.86
CA LYS A 17 -17.01 -12.74 1.83
C LYS A 17 -17.43 -11.65 0.85
N ASN A 18 -18.67 -11.69 0.35
CA ASN A 18 -19.17 -10.67 -0.58
C ASN A 18 -19.28 -9.30 0.10
N THR A 19 -19.71 -9.24 1.34
CA THR A 19 -19.78 -7.99 2.13
C THR A 19 -18.39 -7.43 2.37
N GLY A 20 -17.41 -8.28 2.72
CA GLY A 20 -16.01 -7.89 2.88
C GLY A 20 -15.42 -7.32 1.57
N THR A 21 -15.64 -8.01 0.45
CA THR A 21 -15.18 -7.54 -0.87
C THR A 21 -15.85 -6.21 -1.24
N ALA A 22 -17.15 -6.06 -1.03
CA ALA A 22 -17.86 -4.82 -1.29
C ALA A 22 -17.34 -3.67 -0.43
N ALA A 23 -17.03 -3.92 0.84
CA ALA A 23 -16.46 -2.91 1.74
C ALA A 23 -15.07 -2.45 1.27
N VAL A 24 -14.21 -3.37 0.82
CA VAL A 24 -12.88 -3.04 0.29
C VAL A 24 -12.98 -2.21 -0.99
N ILE A 25 -13.86 -2.60 -1.92
CA ILE A 25 -14.09 -1.84 -3.17
C ILE A 25 -14.62 -0.44 -2.84
N THR A 26 -15.58 -0.33 -1.93
CA THR A 26 -16.14 0.97 -1.52
C THR A 26 -15.06 1.86 -0.92
N LEU A 27 -14.19 1.32 -0.06
CA LEU A 27 -13.09 2.04 0.54
C LEU A 27 -12.09 2.52 -0.52
N ALA A 28 -11.75 1.67 -1.49
CA ALA A 28 -10.87 2.03 -2.61
C ALA A 28 -11.45 3.18 -3.44
N VAL A 29 -12.75 3.16 -3.75
CA VAL A 29 -13.44 4.24 -4.47
C VAL A 29 -13.40 5.54 -3.67
N ILE A 30 -13.64 5.49 -2.35
CA ILE A 30 -13.55 6.66 -1.46
C ILE A 30 -12.12 7.23 -1.47
N TRP A 31 -11.09 6.40 -1.41
CA TRP A 31 -9.71 6.86 -1.44
C TRP A 31 -9.36 7.55 -2.76
N VAL A 32 -9.78 6.98 -3.90
CA VAL A 32 -9.59 7.62 -5.21
C VAL A 32 -10.30 8.98 -5.26
N ALA A 33 -11.53 9.05 -4.76
CA ALA A 33 -12.28 10.31 -4.71
C ALA A 33 -11.58 11.37 -3.82
N LEU A 34 -11.09 10.99 -2.63
CA LEU A 34 -10.35 11.89 -1.74
C LEU A 34 -9.05 12.41 -2.39
N ILE A 35 -8.32 11.55 -3.09
CA ILE A 35 -7.11 11.95 -3.84
C ILE A 35 -7.47 12.97 -4.93
N VAL A 36 -8.50 12.69 -5.73
CA VAL A 36 -8.93 13.60 -6.80
C VAL A 36 -9.39 14.95 -6.22
N ILE A 37 -10.21 14.95 -5.18
CA ILE A 37 -10.65 16.16 -4.49
C ILE A 37 -9.45 16.92 -3.92
N GLY A 38 -8.51 16.23 -3.28
CA GLY A 38 -7.28 16.80 -2.74
C GLY A 38 -6.44 17.49 -3.82
N ILE A 39 -6.24 16.85 -4.97
CA ILE A 39 -5.52 17.45 -6.11
C ILE A 39 -6.24 18.72 -6.59
N VAL A 40 -7.56 18.67 -6.82
CA VAL A 40 -8.33 19.82 -7.28
C VAL A 40 -8.28 20.98 -6.28
N LYS A 41 -8.43 20.70 -4.99
CA LYS A 41 -8.34 21.74 -3.94
C LYS A 41 -6.94 22.35 -3.86
N THR A 42 -5.89 21.51 -3.89
CA THR A 42 -4.50 21.97 -3.87
C THR A 42 -4.21 22.91 -5.03
N VAL A 43 -4.65 22.56 -6.23
CA VAL A 43 -4.44 23.41 -7.43
C VAL A 43 -5.19 24.73 -7.33
N LYS A 44 -6.41 24.75 -6.77
CA LYS A 44 -7.25 25.95 -6.71
C LYS A 44 -6.96 26.85 -5.51
N TYR A 45 -6.67 26.28 -4.36
CA TYR A 45 -6.70 26.99 -3.07
C TYR A 45 -5.39 26.85 -2.27
N GLY A 46 -4.41 26.11 -2.80
CA GLY A 46 -3.15 25.82 -2.11
C GLY A 46 -3.24 24.67 -1.12
N ALA A 47 -2.10 24.31 -0.58
CA ALA A 47 -1.91 23.07 0.21
C ALA A 47 -2.70 23.01 1.52
N GLY A 48 -2.85 24.14 2.21
CA GLY A 48 -3.58 24.15 3.47
C GLY A 48 -5.06 23.77 3.35
N SER A 49 -5.59 23.72 2.13
CA SER A 49 -7.00 23.42 1.87
C SER A 49 -7.37 21.94 1.94
N ILE A 50 -6.39 21.03 2.07
CA ILE A 50 -6.60 19.57 2.04
C ILE A 50 -6.45 18.89 3.40
N THR A 51 -6.34 19.66 4.48
CA THR A 51 -6.10 19.10 5.82
C THR A 51 -7.17 18.09 6.23
N GLU A 52 -8.43 18.37 5.94
CA GLU A 52 -9.55 17.52 6.28
C GLU A 52 -9.52 16.21 5.49
N GLU A 53 -9.29 16.27 4.18
CA GLU A 53 -9.16 15.11 3.31
C GLU A 53 -7.98 14.23 3.71
N MET A 54 -6.86 14.84 4.09
CA MET A 54 -5.68 14.11 4.57
C MET A 54 -5.97 13.37 5.88
N ILE A 55 -6.66 13.99 6.83
CA ILE A 55 -7.03 13.35 8.10
C ILE A 55 -7.96 12.16 7.83
N ILE A 56 -8.97 12.32 6.97
CA ILE A 56 -9.91 11.24 6.63
C ILE A 56 -9.17 10.11 5.91
N PHE A 57 -8.30 10.45 4.96
CA PHE A 57 -7.54 9.48 4.18
C PHE A 57 -6.60 8.66 5.07
N LEU A 58 -5.74 9.33 5.84
CA LEU A 58 -4.79 8.66 6.74
C LEU A 58 -5.51 7.88 7.86
N GLY A 59 -6.55 8.46 8.45
CA GLY A 59 -7.35 7.80 9.48
C GLY A 59 -8.02 6.52 8.96
N SER A 60 -8.55 6.54 7.74
CA SER A 60 -9.14 5.36 7.12
C SER A 60 -8.13 4.27 6.78
N ILE A 61 -6.90 4.63 6.37
CA ILE A 61 -5.79 3.69 6.17
C ILE A 61 -5.43 3.01 7.51
N VAL A 62 -5.24 3.80 8.56
CA VAL A 62 -4.89 3.27 9.89
C VAL A 62 -5.98 2.32 10.38
N LEU A 63 -7.26 2.73 10.27
CA LEU A 63 -8.38 1.87 10.66
C LEU A 63 -8.43 0.57 9.85
N PHE A 64 -8.24 0.65 8.53
CA PHE A 64 -8.17 -0.53 7.67
C PHE A 64 -7.05 -1.49 8.08
N LEU A 65 -5.85 -0.97 8.36
CA LEU A 65 -4.72 -1.78 8.82
C LEU A 65 -4.99 -2.45 10.18
N ILE A 66 -5.62 -1.72 11.13
CA ILE A 66 -6.00 -2.27 12.43
C ILE A 66 -7.02 -3.40 12.27
N LEU A 67 -8.04 -3.21 11.43
CA LEU A 67 -9.08 -4.23 11.20
C LEU A 67 -8.50 -5.44 10.48
N LYS A 68 -7.64 -5.23 9.48
CA LYS A 68 -6.93 -6.30 8.79
C LYS A 68 -6.01 -7.10 9.72
N HIS A 69 -5.32 -6.42 10.63
CA HIS A 69 -4.43 -7.09 11.59
C HIS A 69 -5.19 -7.94 12.64
N LYS A 70 -6.44 -7.58 12.94
CA LYS A 70 -7.30 -8.38 13.84
C LYS A 70 -7.90 -9.63 13.20
N GLY A 71 -7.86 -9.74 11.87
CA GLY A 71 -8.28 -10.94 11.15
C GLY A 71 -7.28 -12.07 11.35
N ASP A 72 -7.78 -13.31 11.44
CA ASP A 72 -6.92 -14.52 11.53
C ASP A 72 -6.29 -14.87 10.17
N ASP A 73 -6.77 -14.28 9.09
CA ASP A 73 -6.24 -14.51 7.74
C ASP A 73 -4.82 -13.94 7.62
N VAL A 74 -3.90 -14.79 7.18
CA VAL A 74 -2.53 -14.40 6.88
C VAL A 74 -2.41 -14.20 5.37
N ASP A 75 -2.33 -12.94 4.94
CA ASP A 75 -2.02 -12.63 3.56
C ASP A 75 -0.55 -12.93 3.28
N LEU A 76 -0.28 -13.94 2.51
CA LEU A 76 1.06 -14.17 1.99
C LEU A 76 1.47 -13.01 1.07
N PRO A 77 2.76 -12.64 1.07
CA PRO A 77 3.21 -11.56 0.22
C PRO A 77 3.06 -11.91 -1.26
N GLU A 78 2.62 -10.93 -2.03
CA GLU A 78 2.49 -11.00 -3.47
C GLU A 78 3.44 -9.99 -4.12
N SER A 79 3.85 -10.25 -5.35
CA SER A 79 4.58 -9.28 -6.16
C SER A 79 3.65 -8.19 -6.69
N PHE A 80 4.21 -7.10 -7.21
CA PHE A 80 3.46 -6.01 -7.86
C PHE A 80 2.48 -6.51 -8.96
N THR A 81 2.76 -7.64 -9.56
CA THR A 81 1.90 -8.26 -10.58
C THR A 81 0.81 -9.17 -10.00
N GLY A 82 0.66 -9.24 -8.67
CA GLY A 82 -0.31 -10.10 -8.00
C GLY A 82 0.09 -11.59 -8.01
N LYS A 83 1.34 -11.92 -8.33
CA LYS A 83 1.83 -13.29 -8.23
C LYS A 83 2.23 -13.59 -6.79
N PRO A 84 1.76 -14.72 -6.22
CA PRO A 84 2.17 -15.12 -4.88
C PRO A 84 3.69 -15.34 -4.84
N LEU A 85 4.31 -14.88 -3.76
CA LEU A 85 5.72 -15.09 -3.50
C LEU A 85 5.91 -16.40 -2.71
N PRO A 86 7.12 -17.01 -2.77
CA PRO A 86 7.40 -18.22 -2.01
C PRO A 86 7.12 -18.03 -0.52
N ASP A 87 6.52 -19.03 0.12
CA ASP A 87 6.06 -19.00 1.51
C ASP A 87 7.00 -19.72 2.49
N SER A 88 8.01 -20.45 1.98
CA SER A 88 8.94 -21.18 2.86
C SER A 88 9.95 -20.26 3.54
N LEU A 89 10.48 -20.71 4.69
CA LEU A 89 11.52 -20.00 5.44
C LEU A 89 12.94 -20.26 4.91
N SER A 90 13.08 -20.97 3.78
CA SER A 90 14.37 -21.26 3.17
C SER A 90 15.13 -19.97 2.80
N ARG A 91 16.44 -20.05 2.77
CA ARG A 91 17.29 -18.91 2.36
C ARG A 91 17.03 -18.51 0.89
N GLU A 92 16.78 -19.47 0.03
CA GLU A 92 16.53 -19.24 -1.40
C GLU A 92 15.22 -18.47 -1.61
N ASP A 93 14.14 -18.89 -0.95
CA ASP A 93 12.84 -18.26 -1.02
C ASP A 93 12.86 -16.85 -0.39
N LYS A 94 13.59 -16.68 0.70
CA LYS A 94 13.80 -15.36 1.28
C LYS A 94 14.50 -14.41 0.31
N ILE A 95 15.51 -14.87 -0.43
CA ILE A 95 16.19 -14.06 -1.45
C ILE A 95 15.23 -13.74 -2.60
N ALA A 96 14.40 -14.70 -3.03
CA ALA A 96 13.41 -14.47 -4.06
C ALA A 96 12.40 -13.38 -3.65
N ARG A 97 11.88 -13.44 -2.40
CA ARG A 97 11.00 -12.39 -1.83
C ARG A 97 11.70 -11.04 -1.75
N LEU A 98 12.95 -10.99 -1.27
CA LEU A 98 13.72 -9.73 -1.20
C LEU A 98 13.86 -9.06 -2.56
N LYS A 99 14.13 -9.84 -3.62
CA LYS A 99 14.19 -9.31 -4.99
C LYS A 99 12.85 -8.74 -5.43
N ALA A 100 11.74 -9.42 -5.14
CA ALA A 100 10.41 -8.93 -5.45
C ALA A 100 10.11 -7.63 -4.69
N TYR A 101 10.35 -7.59 -3.37
CA TYR A 101 10.18 -6.38 -2.57
C TYR A 101 11.01 -5.20 -3.08
N ALA A 102 12.25 -5.46 -3.54
CA ALA A 102 13.09 -4.41 -4.11
C ALA A 102 12.51 -3.86 -5.43
N VAL A 103 12.02 -4.73 -6.31
CA VAL A 103 11.38 -4.32 -7.56
C VAL A 103 10.11 -3.50 -7.28
N ASP A 104 9.24 -4.00 -6.40
CA ASP A 104 7.98 -3.34 -6.03
C ASP A 104 8.24 -1.98 -5.38
N SER A 105 9.23 -1.92 -4.49
CA SER A 105 9.62 -0.69 -3.81
C SER A 105 10.20 0.35 -4.77
N LEU A 106 10.96 -0.10 -5.77
CA LEU A 106 11.52 0.78 -6.80
C LEU A 106 10.41 1.36 -7.70
N ILE A 107 9.48 0.52 -8.13
CA ILE A 107 8.33 0.96 -8.95
C ILE A 107 7.50 2.00 -8.19
N ASN A 108 7.12 1.69 -6.94
CA ASN A 108 6.33 2.59 -6.10
C ASN A 108 7.09 3.89 -5.78
N GLY A 109 8.38 3.79 -5.48
CA GLY A 109 9.23 4.94 -5.23
C GLY A 109 9.35 5.86 -6.44
N ALA A 110 9.61 5.30 -7.63
CA ALA A 110 9.69 6.07 -8.87
C ALA A 110 8.34 6.71 -9.26
N PHE A 111 7.23 5.98 -9.05
CA PHE A 111 5.89 6.52 -9.29
C PHE A 111 5.60 7.73 -8.40
N LEU A 112 5.83 7.62 -7.09
CA LEU A 112 5.58 8.73 -6.17
C LEU A 112 6.57 9.89 -6.35
N ALA A 113 7.84 9.61 -6.69
CA ALA A 113 8.79 10.66 -7.04
C ALA A 113 8.35 11.45 -8.29
N THR A 114 7.85 10.75 -9.31
CA THR A 114 7.27 11.39 -10.51
C THR A 114 6.08 12.26 -10.14
N LEU A 115 5.18 11.75 -9.29
CA LEU A 115 4.02 12.49 -8.83
C LEU A 115 4.43 13.75 -8.04
N ASN A 116 5.38 13.62 -7.09
CA ASN A 116 5.90 14.73 -6.31
C ASN A 116 6.47 15.84 -7.20
N ILE A 117 7.33 15.51 -8.16
CA ILE A 117 7.91 16.48 -9.09
C ILE A 117 6.83 17.15 -9.95
N THR A 118 5.86 16.36 -10.45
CA THR A 118 4.75 16.91 -11.25
C THR A 118 3.92 17.91 -10.45
N LEU A 119 3.56 17.54 -9.23
CA LEU A 119 2.77 18.41 -8.35
C LEU A 119 3.56 19.64 -7.89
N ASN A 120 4.87 19.52 -7.66
CA ASN A 120 5.75 20.65 -7.36
C ASN A 120 5.80 21.67 -8.51
N ARG A 121 5.72 21.23 -9.75
CA ARG A 121 5.62 22.12 -10.91
C ARG A 121 4.33 22.91 -10.95
N ILE A 122 3.22 22.33 -10.46
CA ILE A 122 1.91 22.97 -10.39
C ILE A 122 1.83 23.94 -9.23
N ASN A 123 2.33 23.55 -8.07
CA ASN A 123 2.33 24.36 -6.85
C ASN A 123 3.63 24.18 -6.06
N PRO A 124 4.66 25.03 -6.32
CA PRO A 124 5.98 24.91 -5.67
C PRO A 124 5.96 25.10 -4.14
N GLU A 125 4.98 25.81 -3.60
CA GLU A 125 4.88 26.08 -2.16
C GLU A 125 4.50 24.85 -1.34
N PHE A 126 3.94 23.83 -1.98
CA PHE A 126 3.41 22.65 -1.29
C PHE A 126 4.40 21.51 -1.17
N TYR A 127 5.29 21.36 -2.13
CA TYR A 127 6.12 20.15 -2.21
C TYR A 127 7.54 20.45 -1.75
N TYR A 128 7.99 19.58 -0.85
CA TYR A 128 9.38 19.60 -0.41
C TYR A 128 10.28 19.06 -1.54
N THR A 129 11.34 19.80 -1.83
CA THR A 129 12.42 19.34 -2.70
C THR A 129 13.74 19.39 -1.94
N PHE A 130 14.56 18.35 -2.07
CA PHE A 130 15.90 18.32 -1.46
C PHE A 130 16.83 19.35 -2.09
N ILE A 131 16.63 19.64 -3.37
CA ILE A 131 17.40 20.65 -4.10
C ILE A 131 16.42 21.71 -4.62
N PRO A 132 16.67 23.01 -4.39
CA PRO A 132 15.79 24.07 -4.88
C PRO A 132 15.53 23.94 -6.38
N PHE A 133 14.28 24.10 -6.77
CA PHE A 133 13.86 23.98 -8.16
C PHE A 133 14.32 25.22 -8.94
N SER A 134 15.49 25.14 -9.55
CA SER A 134 16.09 26.26 -10.32
C SER A 134 15.61 26.30 -11.79
N GLY A 135 14.72 25.43 -12.19
CA GLY A 135 14.30 25.27 -13.59
C GLY A 135 15.32 24.53 -14.46
N VAL A 136 16.47 24.19 -13.92
CA VAL A 136 17.51 23.44 -14.63
C VAL A 136 17.13 21.96 -14.63
N ILE A 137 17.24 21.30 -15.78
CA ILE A 137 16.94 19.86 -15.94
C ILE A 137 17.69 19.02 -14.91
N LEU A 138 18.92 19.37 -14.60
CA LEU A 138 19.75 18.66 -13.62
C LEU A 138 19.12 18.63 -12.23
N SER A 139 18.54 19.75 -11.75
CA SER A 139 17.89 19.77 -10.42
C SER A 139 16.65 18.91 -10.38
N VAL A 140 15.90 18.82 -11.48
CA VAL A 140 14.73 17.93 -11.61
C VAL A 140 15.17 16.46 -11.53
N VAL A 141 16.20 16.10 -12.28
CA VAL A 141 16.73 14.72 -12.28
C VAL A 141 17.28 14.33 -10.91
N LEU A 142 18.05 15.22 -10.26
CA LEU A 142 18.59 14.96 -8.93
C LEU A 142 17.49 14.78 -7.88
N ASN A 143 16.48 15.64 -7.88
CA ASN A 143 15.33 15.48 -6.97
C ASN A 143 14.60 14.16 -7.23
N PHE A 144 14.35 13.80 -8.51
CA PHE A 144 13.74 12.53 -8.85
C PHE A 144 14.53 11.32 -8.30
N VAL A 145 15.85 11.34 -8.47
CA VAL A 145 16.71 10.25 -7.99
C VAL A 145 16.69 10.17 -6.47
N ILE A 146 16.82 11.30 -5.78
CA ILE A 146 16.82 11.35 -4.31
C ILE A 146 15.46 10.90 -3.77
N ASP A 147 14.36 11.44 -4.28
CA ASP A 147 13.01 11.06 -3.88
C ASP A 147 12.78 9.56 -4.09
N THR A 148 13.17 9.05 -5.26
CA THR A 148 13.06 7.62 -5.58
C THR A 148 13.84 6.77 -4.58
N LEU A 149 15.08 7.14 -4.23
CA LEU A 149 15.90 6.37 -3.30
C LEU A 149 15.34 6.40 -1.87
N VAL A 150 14.88 7.56 -1.41
CA VAL A 150 14.26 7.70 -0.08
C VAL A 150 12.99 6.86 0.01
N LEU A 151 12.11 7.01 -0.98
CA LEU A 151 10.85 6.25 -1.03
C LEU A 151 11.09 4.75 -1.20
N PHE A 152 12.06 4.36 -2.03
CA PHE A 152 12.51 2.98 -2.16
C PHE A 152 12.91 2.39 -0.80
N ALA A 153 13.73 3.10 -0.02
CA ALA A 153 14.16 2.62 1.30
C ALA A 153 12.99 2.43 2.25
N VAL A 154 12.02 3.36 2.26
CA VAL A 154 10.82 3.28 3.09
C VAL A 154 9.95 2.09 2.67
N PHE A 155 9.61 1.97 1.38
CA PHE A 155 8.79 0.87 0.89
C PHE A 155 9.47 -0.49 1.05
N MET A 156 10.79 -0.57 0.83
CA MET A 156 11.56 -1.80 1.03
C MET A 156 11.50 -2.25 2.49
N LEU A 157 11.64 -1.33 3.43
CA LEU A 157 11.53 -1.62 4.86
C LEU A 157 10.12 -2.12 5.22
N VAL A 158 9.08 -1.44 4.76
CA VAL A 158 7.69 -1.82 5.01
C VAL A 158 7.38 -3.20 4.43
N ASN A 159 7.68 -3.41 3.13
CA ASN A 159 7.45 -4.67 2.45
C ASN A 159 8.21 -5.84 3.12
N TYR A 160 9.45 -5.59 3.52
CA TYR A 160 10.25 -6.59 4.21
C TYR A 160 9.67 -6.95 5.59
N LEU A 161 9.41 -5.95 6.43
CA LEU A 161 8.91 -6.20 7.78
C LEU A 161 7.53 -6.88 7.75
N TRP A 162 6.63 -6.38 6.90
CA TRP A 162 5.28 -6.93 6.78
C TRP A 162 5.27 -8.31 6.12
N GLY A 163 5.95 -8.46 4.98
CA GLY A 163 5.99 -9.71 4.24
C GLY A 163 6.64 -10.84 5.02
N GLU A 164 7.82 -10.60 5.63
CA GLU A 164 8.50 -11.65 6.41
C GLU A 164 7.76 -11.98 7.72
N HIS A 165 7.06 -11.00 8.31
CA HIS A 165 6.18 -11.27 9.45
C HIS A 165 5.04 -12.23 9.07
N ASN A 166 4.37 -11.97 7.94
CA ASN A 166 3.27 -12.79 7.46
C ASN A 166 3.72 -14.20 7.08
N VAL A 167 4.86 -14.35 6.41
CA VAL A 167 5.43 -15.66 6.09
C VAL A 167 5.74 -16.47 7.36
N LYS A 168 6.31 -15.84 8.39
CA LYS A 168 6.57 -16.51 9.67
C LYS A 168 5.27 -16.91 10.37
N LYS A 169 4.26 -16.03 10.39
CA LYS A 169 2.96 -16.32 10.99
C LYS A 169 2.28 -17.49 10.28
N TYR A 170 2.32 -17.51 8.94
CA TYR A 170 1.75 -18.59 8.13
C TYR A 170 2.41 -19.94 8.44
N ASN A 171 3.75 -20.01 8.43
CA ASN A 171 4.47 -21.26 8.71
C ASN A 171 4.16 -21.77 10.12
N LYS A 172 4.09 -20.87 11.13
CA LYS A 172 3.71 -21.24 12.48
C LYS A 172 2.30 -21.85 12.57
N MET A 173 1.33 -21.27 11.84
CA MET A 173 -0.04 -21.81 11.80
C MET A 173 -0.11 -23.18 11.11
N MET A 174 0.74 -23.43 10.11
CA MET A 174 0.81 -24.75 9.45
C MET A 174 1.40 -25.78 10.39
N GLU A 175 2.47 -25.47 11.13
CA GLU A 175 3.08 -26.38 12.13
C GLU A 175 2.13 -26.73 13.30
N GLU A 176 1.22 -25.84 13.67
CA GLU A 176 0.24 -26.08 14.75
C GLU A 176 -0.94 -26.95 14.32
N ASN A 177 -1.14 -27.11 13.00
CA ASN A 177 -2.26 -27.89 12.44
C ASN A 177 -1.85 -29.29 11.95
N ASP A 178 -0.53 -29.61 11.92
CA ASP A 178 0.03 -30.92 11.62
C ASP A 178 0.22 -31.75 12.90
#